data_ccc56065de80567a818fafce16e68440
#
_entry.id   ccc56065de80567a818fafce16e68440
#
_cell.length_a   1.000
_cell.length_b   1.000
_cell.length_c   1.000
_cell.angle_alpha   90.00
_cell.angle_beta   90.00
_cell.angle_gamma   90.00
#
_symmetry.space_group_name_H-M   'P 1'
#
loop_
_entity.id
_entity.type
_entity.pdbx_description
1 polymer ?
#
loop_
_entity_poly.entity_id
_entity_poly.type
_entity_poly.pdbx_seq_one_letter_code
_entity_poly.pdbx_strand_id
1 'polypeptide(L)'
;MRRLAIALCFATLPVAAIAQQAPVTTNTKPAATSPAAPATSAAPLSPGAAAIKSHVMFLASDAMRGREAGSSEYDIAAEYVASQFFAAGLKPAGDKGGYLQEVPLVAYKTDGEGKLGLTRGGTTLPLAYGTDYVPTANPRAKQTDLSAPVVFVGYGIVAPQYGRDDYRGVDVKGKIVAFVSGSPSKMTGEERAWLGSAATKARFAAERGAIGTVTLYTPRSEKQRPFAKLAEGNSHSRMTWANPDGTGHVEEGGIPSLATLSLSGAEKLFVGARTSWAKIAKEANKADARFTPEALPTTLSASVKTSFTPARSSNVIAMLPGSDPALAKEVVVLSAHLDHVGVSGKADDKIHNGALDNAIGIASLIEEAKRFQKEGAPKRSVLFLAVTAEEKGLIGSDYFANHPTVPASSIIANVNLDMPILTYKFEDMVAFGGDRSTLGPIISRAVESAGVALSPDPMPDEGIFVRSDHFRFVQKGVPSVFLWPGQKGPGKAAVEHFMSTNYHKPSDDLSQPIQWEEGVRFVDVNYRIARDIADAPTRPVWNKGDYFGTLFKGPMAP
;
A
#
# COMPACT_ATOMS: atom_id res chain seq x y z
N MET A 1 -40.89 35.48 -34.56
CA MET A 1 -41.08 35.22 -36.00
C MET A 1 -39.73 35.17 -36.69
N ARG A 2 -39.27 34.01 -37.06
CA ARG A 2 -38.46 33.68 -38.24
C ARG A 2 -38.08 32.21 -38.11
N ARG A 3 -38.59 31.43 -39.02
CA ARG A 3 -38.38 29.99 -39.18
C ARG A 3 -37.00 29.74 -39.76
N LEU A 4 -36.31 28.71 -39.29
CA LEU A 4 -35.08 28.21 -39.90
C LEU A 4 -35.32 26.81 -40.42
N ALA A 5 -34.98 26.62 -41.68
CA ALA A 5 -35.20 25.40 -42.45
C ALA A 5 -34.07 24.37 -42.19
N ILE A 6 -34.46 23.12 -42.16
CA ILE A 6 -33.60 21.92 -42.08
C ILE A 6 -33.17 21.57 -43.51
N ALA A 7 -31.88 21.46 -43.76
CA ALA A 7 -31.34 20.88 -44.99
C ALA A 7 -30.74 19.48 -44.68
N LEU A 8 -31.35 18.44 -45.23
CA LEU A 8 -30.86 17.08 -45.28
C LEU A 8 -29.90 16.95 -46.46
N CYS A 9 -28.66 16.56 -46.22
CA CYS A 9 -27.75 16.09 -47.26
C CYS A 9 -27.64 14.56 -47.19
N PHE A 10 -28.15 13.90 -48.25
CA PHE A 10 -27.87 12.51 -48.54
C PHE A 10 -26.51 12.38 -49.23
N ALA A 11 -25.62 11.58 -48.70
CA ALA A 11 -24.39 11.16 -49.37
C ALA A 11 -24.52 9.70 -49.81
N THR A 12 -24.37 9.50 -51.10
CA THR A 12 -24.44 8.21 -51.81
C THR A 12 -23.14 7.42 -51.67
N LEU A 13 -23.27 6.13 -51.38
CA LEU A 13 -22.16 5.18 -51.36
C LEU A 13 -21.86 4.65 -52.80
N PRO A 14 -20.59 4.45 -53.18
CA PRO A 14 -20.27 3.73 -54.41
C PRO A 14 -20.24 2.22 -54.16
N VAL A 15 -20.86 1.47 -55.02
CA VAL A 15 -20.82 0.00 -55.14
C VAL A 15 -19.47 -0.40 -55.71
N ALA A 16 -18.69 -1.20 -54.98
CA ALA A 16 -17.48 -1.85 -55.49
C ALA A 16 -17.78 -3.23 -56.05
N ALA A 17 -17.31 -3.47 -57.25
CA ALA A 17 -17.54 -4.68 -58.03
C ALA A 17 -16.80 -5.90 -57.44
N ILE A 18 -17.49 -7.02 -57.35
CA ILE A 18 -16.94 -8.33 -56.99
C ILE A 18 -16.26 -8.95 -58.23
N ALA A 19 -14.96 -9.14 -58.17
CA ALA A 19 -14.23 -9.94 -59.15
C ALA A 19 -14.28 -11.41 -58.72
N GLN A 20 -14.92 -12.26 -59.54
CA GLN A 20 -14.90 -13.70 -59.39
C GLN A 20 -13.52 -14.26 -59.79
N GLN A 21 -12.86 -14.94 -58.85
CA GLN A 21 -11.71 -15.82 -59.15
C GLN A 21 -12.18 -17.27 -59.23
N ALA A 22 -11.75 -17.97 -60.27
CA ALA A 22 -12.03 -19.35 -60.54
C ALA A 22 -11.37 -20.30 -59.51
N PRO A 23 -11.94 -21.52 -59.26
CA PRO A 23 -11.42 -22.44 -58.25
C PRO A 23 -10.16 -23.16 -58.71
N VAL A 24 -9.09 -23.08 -57.96
CA VAL A 24 -7.91 -23.96 -58.05
C VAL A 24 -8.20 -25.24 -57.28
N THR A 25 -8.37 -26.33 -57.97
CA THR A 25 -8.47 -27.68 -57.40
C THR A 25 -7.10 -28.18 -56.99
N THR A 26 -6.79 -28.17 -55.70
CA THR A 26 -5.67 -28.93 -55.14
C THR A 26 -6.22 -30.20 -54.46
N ASN A 27 -5.85 -31.30 -55.00
CA ASN A 27 -6.14 -32.64 -54.50
C ASN A 27 -5.23 -32.91 -53.29
N THR A 28 -5.69 -32.65 -52.06
CA THR A 28 -5.02 -33.10 -50.86
C THR A 28 -5.84 -34.18 -50.17
N LYS A 29 -5.21 -35.34 -50.07
CA LYS A 29 -5.67 -36.51 -49.34
C LYS A 29 -6.03 -36.14 -47.89
N PRO A 30 -7.16 -36.55 -47.33
CA PRO A 30 -7.50 -36.23 -45.95
C PRO A 30 -6.48 -36.88 -44.99
N ALA A 31 -5.79 -36.08 -44.20
CA ALA A 31 -5.05 -36.59 -43.04
C ALA A 31 -6.08 -37.12 -42.03
N ALA A 32 -5.88 -38.34 -41.58
CA ALA A 32 -6.67 -38.94 -40.53
C ALA A 32 -6.60 -38.08 -39.27
N THR A 33 -7.70 -37.45 -38.89
CA THR A 33 -7.84 -36.79 -37.60
C THR A 33 -7.85 -37.88 -36.52
N SER A 34 -6.75 -37.97 -35.76
CA SER A 34 -6.79 -38.68 -34.47
C SER A 34 -7.91 -38.07 -33.63
N PRO A 35 -8.75 -38.89 -32.98
CA PRO A 35 -9.73 -38.35 -32.05
C PRO A 35 -9.01 -37.59 -30.96
N ALA A 36 -9.38 -36.32 -30.79
CA ALA A 36 -8.94 -35.52 -29.65
C ALA A 36 -9.30 -36.30 -28.38
N ALA A 37 -8.33 -36.55 -27.54
CA ALA A 37 -8.58 -37.13 -26.22
C ALA A 37 -9.70 -36.30 -25.55
N PRO A 38 -10.69 -36.93 -24.90
CA PRO A 38 -11.73 -36.19 -24.20
C PRO A 38 -11.04 -35.29 -23.19
N ALA A 39 -11.33 -33.98 -23.27
CA ALA A 39 -10.91 -33.02 -22.24
C ALA A 39 -11.40 -33.62 -20.91
N THR A 40 -10.47 -34.03 -20.06
CA THR A 40 -10.77 -34.45 -18.70
C THR A 40 -11.48 -33.28 -18.04
N SER A 41 -12.79 -33.39 -17.81
CA SER A 41 -13.54 -32.38 -17.08
C SER A 41 -12.84 -32.22 -15.72
N ALA A 42 -12.34 -31.01 -15.43
CA ALA A 42 -11.78 -30.74 -14.11
C ALA A 42 -12.81 -31.16 -13.05
N ALA A 43 -12.37 -31.82 -12.00
CA ALA A 43 -13.26 -32.21 -10.90
C ALA A 43 -14.02 -30.95 -10.40
N PRO A 44 -15.31 -31.11 -10.06
CA PRO A 44 -16.10 -29.99 -9.55
C PRO A 44 -15.42 -29.42 -8.28
N LEU A 45 -15.41 -28.09 -8.15
CA LEU A 45 -14.89 -27.41 -6.96
C LEU A 45 -15.71 -27.80 -5.73
N SER A 46 -15.05 -27.86 -4.57
CA SER A 46 -15.76 -27.96 -3.30
C SER A 46 -16.67 -26.73 -3.09
N PRO A 47 -17.75 -26.82 -2.28
CA PRO A 47 -18.61 -25.67 -1.99
C PRO A 47 -17.84 -24.45 -1.48
N GLY A 48 -16.81 -24.65 -0.64
CA GLY A 48 -15.96 -23.57 -0.14
C GLY A 48 -15.13 -22.91 -1.25
N ALA A 49 -14.50 -23.71 -2.11
CA ALA A 49 -13.73 -23.21 -3.24
C ALA A 49 -14.63 -22.47 -4.27
N ALA A 50 -15.84 -22.97 -4.50
CA ALA A 50 -16.82 -22.32 -5.35
C ALA A 50 -17.28 -20.97 -4.75
N ALA A 51 -17.47 -20.88 -3.43
CA ALA A 51 -17.82 -19.65 -2.74
C ALA A 51 -16.70 -18.60 -2.88
N ILE A 52 -15.46 -18.94 -2.55
CA ILE A 52 -14.30 -18.04 -2.72
C ILE A 52 -14.21 -17.56 -4.18
N LYS A 53 -14.27 -18.50 -5.14
CA LYS A 53 -14.23 -18.17 -6.56
C LYS A 53 -15.34 -17.21 -6.97
N SER A 54 -16.56 -17.38 -6.46
CA SER A 54 -17.69 -16.51 -6.81
C SER A 54 -17.48 -15.07 -6.35
N HIS A 55 -16.89 -14.85 -5.18
CA HIS A 55 -16.53 -13.52 -4.70
C HIS A 55 -15.47 -12.87 -5.59
N VAL A 56 -14.41 -13.61 -5.95
CA VAL A 56 -13.35 -13.11 -6.83
C VAL A 56 -13.89 -12.86 -8.24
N MET A 57 -14.76 -13.72 -8.78
CA MET A 57 -15.42 -13.51 -10.08
C MET A 57 -16.20 -12.20 -10.12
N PHE A 58 -16.85 -11.81 -9.05
CA PHE A 58 -17.54 -10.53 -8.98
C PHE A 58 -16.56 -9.37 -8.86
N LEU A 59 -15.70 -9.40 -7.84
CA LEU A 59 -14.82 -8.28 -7.49
C LEU A 59 -13.73 -8.02 -8.54
N ALA A 60 -13.21 -9.06 -9.19
CA ALA A 60 -12.19 -8.96 -10.23
C ALA A 60 -12.75 -9.01 -11.65
N SER A 61 -14.06 -8.80 -11.85
CA SER A 61 -14.64 -8.71 -13.19
C SER A 61 -14.29 -7.37 -13.87
N ASP A 62 -14.30 -7.36 -15.20
CA ASP A 62 -14.12 -6.14 -16.00
C ASP A 62 -15.19 -5.08 -15.70
N ALA A 63 -16.39 -5.51 -15.29
CA ALA A 63 -17.47 -4.61 -14.89
C ALA A 63 -17.08 -3.74 -13.67
N MET A 64 -16.20 -4.23 -12.81
CA MET A 64 -15.70 -3.52 -11.64
C MET A 64 -14.56 -2.54 -11.96
N ARG A 65 -14.07 -2.53 -13.23
CA ARG A 65 -13.07 -1.57 -13.73
C ARG A 65 -11.90 -1.31 -12.76
N GLY A 66 -11.48 -2.37 -12.04
CA GLY A 66 -10.38 -2.32 -11.08
C GLY A 66 -10.69 -1.58 -9.79
N ARG A 67 -11.95 -1.33 -9.43
CA ARG A 67 -12.40 -0.88 -8.09
C ARG A 67 -11.56 0.25 -7.49
N GLU A 68 -11.15 1.24 -8.29
CA GLU A 68 -10.32 2.33 -7.77
C GLU A 68 -11.04 3.08 -6.65
N ALA A 69 -10.35 3.35 -5.56
CA ALA A 69 -10.91 4.10 -4.43
C ALA A 69 -11.54 5.44 -4.87
N GLY A 70 -12.79 5.66 -4.49
CA GLY A 70 -13.57 6.85 -4.86
C GLY A 70 -14.28 6.75 -6.21
N SER A 71 -14.22 5.60 -6.90
CA SER A 71 -15.03 5.34 -8.09
C SER A 71 -16.41 4.77 -7.74
N SER A 72 -17.35 4.86 -8.68
CA SER A 72 -18.67 4.23 -8.56
C SER A 72 -18.58 2.70 -8.46
N GLU A 73 -17.61 2.11 -9.12
CA GLU A 73 -17.34 0.67 -9.09
C GLU A 73 -16.83 0.23 -7.72
N TYR A 74 -16.03 1.08 -7.06
CA TYR A 74 -15.66 0.84 -5.67
C TYR A 74 -16.90 0.87 -4.74
N ASP A 75 -17.79 1.85 -4.92
CA ASP A 75 -19.02 1.94 -4.12
C ASP A 75 -19.87 0.67 -4.28
N ILE A 76 -19.97 0.11 -5.51
CA ILE A 76 -20.64 -1.18 -5.78
C ILE A 76 -19.93 -2.33 -5.04
N ALA A 77 -18.60 -2.36 -5.03
CA ALA A 77 -17.84 -3.37 -4.30
C ALA A 77 -18.07 -3.27 -2.79
N ALA A 78 -18.13 -2.07 -2.23
CA ALA A 78 -18.39 -1.82 -0.82
C ALA A 78 -19.80 -2.29 -0.41
N GLU A 79 -20.82 -1.98 -1.18
CA GLU A 79 -22.19 -2.47 -0.95
C GLU A 79 -22.28 -3.99 -1.09
N TYR A 80 -21.54 -4.58 -2.04
CA TYR A 80 -21.45 -6.03 -2.17
C TYR A 80 -20.89 -6.66 -0.88
N VAL A 81 -19.76 -6.19 -0.37
CA VAL A 81 -19.15 -6.71 0.86
C VAL A 81 -20.08 -6.51 2.05
N ALA A 82 -20.72 -5.35 2.19
CA ALA A 82 -21.72 -5.07 3.23
C ALA A 82 -22.86 -6.08 3.17
N SER A 83 -23.37 -6.40 1.98
CA SER A 83 -24.43 -7.40 1.79
C SER A 83 -23.99 -8.80 2.18
N GLN A 84 -22.72 -9.18 1.93
CA GLN A 84 -22.16 -10.46 2.34
C GLN A 84 -22.01 -10.56 3.86
N PHE A 85 -21.56 -9.49 4.51
CA PHE A 85 -21.51 -9.43 5.98
C PHE A 85 -22.90 -9.51 6.62
N PHE A 86 -23.89 -8.82 6.03
CA PHE A 86 -25.29 -8.96 6.44
C PHE A 86 -25.79 -10.41 6.27
N ALA A 87 -25.54 -11.02 5.12
CA ALA A 87 -25.94 -12.41 4.86
C ALA A 87 -25.26 -13.41 5.79
N ALA A 88 -24.01 -13.11 6.22
CA ALA A 88 -23.31 -13.87 7.25
C ALA A 88 -23.89 -13.66 8.68
N GLY A 89 -24.86 -12.77 8.88
CA GLY A 89 -25.47 -12.49 10.18
C GLY A 89 -24.64 -11.62 11.10
N LEU A 90 -23.66 -10.90 10.58
CA LEU A 90 -22.85 -9.96 11.36
C LEU A 90 -23.62 -8.66 11.65
N LYS A 91 -23.29 -8.00 12.75
CA LYS A 91 -23.86 -6.69 13.09
C LYS A 91 -23.14 -5.58 12.32
N PRO A 92 -23.87 -4.54 11.87
CA PRO A 92 -23.23 -3.36 11.32
C PRO A 92 -22.37 -2.67 12.40
N ALA A 93 -21.17 -2.22 12.01
CA ALA A 93 -20.23 -1.55 12.90
C ALA A 93 -19.58 -0.30 12.27
N GLY A 94 -20.15 0.19 11.18
CA GLY A 94 -19.76 1.45 10.54
C GLY A 94 -20.49 2.66 11.12
N ASP A 95 -20.49 3.74 10.34
CA ASP A 95 -21.11 5.01 10.75
C ASP A 95 -22.63 4.91 10.84
N LYS A 96 -23.22 5.66 11.76
CA LYS A 96 -24.69 5.82 11.91
C LYS A 96 -25.45 4.49 12.01
N GLY A 97 -24.78 3.43 12.49
CA GLY A 97 -25.37 2.09 12.63
C GLY A 97 -25.46 1.31 11.30
N GLY A 98 -24.77 1.74 10.25
CA GLY A 98 -24.60 1.04 8.98
C GLY A 98 -23.34 0.18 8.94
N TYR A 99 -23.05 -0.41 7.76
CA TYR A 99 -21.82 -1.15 7.51
C TYR A 99 -20.69 -0.26 6.99
N LEU A 100 -20.99 0.91 6.44
CA LEU A 100 -20.02 1.80 5.84
C LEU A 100 -19.49 2.82 6.83
N GLN A 101 -18.20 3.07 6.83
CA GLN A 101 -17.55 4.23 7.43
C GLN A 101 -17.08 5.12 6.29
N GLU A 102 -17.64 6.33 6.17
CA GLU A 102 -17.24 7.29 5.15
C GLU A 102 -15.81 7.76 5.40
N VAL A 103 -14.96 7.62 4.40
CA VAL A 103 -13.57 8.11 4.40
C VAL A 103 -13.50 9.33 3.49
N PRO A 104 -13.44 10.55 4.05
CA PRO A 104 -13.27 11.75 3.25
C PRO A 104 -11.87 11.74 2.64
N LEU A 105 -11.78 11.80 1.32
CA LEU A 105 -10.54 11.77 0.57
C LEU A 105 -10.24 13.12 -0.07
N VAL A 106 -8.97 13.40 -0.26
CA VAL A 106 -8.51 14.50 -1.11
C VAL A 106 -7.37 14.04 -2.00
N ALA A 107 -7.57 14.13 -3.30
CA ALA A 107 -6.51 13.98 -4.27
C ALA A 107 -5.77 15.31 -4.42
N TYR A 108 -4.44 15.26 -4.48
CA TYR A 108 -3.60 16.45 -4.59
C TYR A 108 -2.39 16.20 -5.50
N LYS A 109 -1.98 17.26 -6.19
CA LYS A 109 -0.79 17.22 -7.06
C LYS A 109 -0.15 18.60 -7.16
N THR A 110 1.10 18.65 -7.63
CA THR A 110 1.72 19.92 -7.98
C THR A 110 0.97 20.58 -9.13
N ASP A 111 0.72 21.88 -9.00
CA ASP A 111 0.18 22.72 -10.06
C ASP A 111 1.33 23.45 -10.74
N GLY A 112 1.79 22.87 -11.85
CA GLY A 112 2.98 23.31 -12.58
C GLY A 112 4.29 22.81 -11.99
N GLU A 113 5.38 23.38 -12.48
CA GLU A 113 6.77 22.96 -12.17
C GLU A 113 7.29 23.50 -10.83
N GLY A 114 6.60 24.48 -10.25
CA GLY A 114 7.11 25.23 -9.11
C GLY A 114 8.36 26.06 -9.48
N LYS A 115 8.97 26.68 -8.45
CA LYS A 115 10.24 27.41 -8.62
C LYS A 115 11.15 27.07 -7.42
N LEU A 116 12.37 26.65 -7.72
CA LEU A 116 13.41 26.45 -6.72
C LEU A 116 14.64 27.27 -7.10
N GLY A 117 15.30 27.85 -6.08
CA GLY A 117 16.52 28.63 -6.26
C GLY A 117 17.50 28.44 -5.10
N LEU A 118 18.78 28.60 -5.38
CA LEU A 118 19.88 28.50 -4.42
C LEU A 118 20.58 29.86 -4.34
N THR A 119 20.56 30.49 -3.17
CA THR A 119 21.19 31.82 -2.95
C THR A 119 22.49 31.66 -2.16
N ARG A 120 23.57 32.28 -2.65
CA ARG A 120 24.87 32.36 -2.02
C ARG A 120 25.48 33.75 -2.26
N GLY A 121 26.03 34.38 -1.22
CA GLY A 121 26.66 35.69 -1.37
C GLY A 121 25.77 36.74 -2.07
N GLY A 122 24.44 36.66 -1.87
CA GLY A 122 23.49 37.57 -2.51
C GLY A 122 23.07 37.17 -3.95
N THR A 123 23.72 36.19 -4.57
CA THR A 123 23.38 35.73 -5.93
C THR A 123 22.51 34.48 -5.86
N THR A 124 21.37 34.49 -6.58
CA THR A 124 20.45 33.37 -6.69
C THR A 124 20.62 32.63 -8.01
N LEU A 125 20.91 31.33 -7.93
CA LEU A 125 20.93 30.40 -9.04
C LEU A 125 19.56 29.70 -9.13
N PRO A 126 18.75 29.89 -10.19
CA PRO A 126 17.54 29.12 -10.38
C PRO A 126 17.89 27.68 -10.74
N LEU A 127 17.12 26.72 -10.21
CA LEU A 127 17.23 25.31 -10.57
C LEU A 127 16.27 24.99 -11.71
N ALA A 128 16.64 24.01 -12.57
CA ALA A 128 15.84 23.57 -13.71
C ALA A 128 14.94 22.38 -13.32
N TYR A 129 13.65 22.51 -13.58
CA TYR A 129 12.67 21.42 -13.40
C TYR A 129 13.03 20.19 -14.27
N GLY A 130 12.83 18.99 -13.72
CA GLY A 130 13.10 17.74 -14.40
C GLY A 130 14.58 17.38 -14.54
N THR A 131 15.47 18.38 -14.49
CA THR A 131 16.93 18.20 -14.53
C THR A 131 17.56 18.27 -13.15
N ASP A 132 17.26 19.33 -12.39
CA ASP A 132 17.85 19.57 -11.07
C ASP A 132 16.90 19.18 -9.94
N TYR A 133 15.59 19.34 -10.14
CA TYR A 133 14.59 19.03 -9.12
C TYR A 133 13.26 18.58 -9.70
N VAL A 134 12.51 17.91 -8.83
CA VAL A 134 11.08 17.66 -8.96
C VAL A 134 10.41 18.17 -7.68
N PRO A 135 9.43 19.09 -7.76
CA PRO A 135 8.76 19.63 -6.57
C PRO A 135 7.87 18.58 -5.92
N THR A 136 7.57 18.76 -4.65
CA THR A 136 6.62 17.91 -3.92
C THR A 136 5.38 18.72 -3.58
N ALA A 137 4.21 18.21 -3.95
CA ALA A 137 2.93 18.80 -3.57
C ALA A 137 2.75 18.73 -2.04
N ASN A 138 2.25 19.82 -1.45
CA ASN A 138 1.96 19.88 -0.02
C ASN A 138 0.46 19.62 0.20
N PRO A 139 0.07 18.49 0.81
CA PRO A 139 -1.34 18.19 1.04
C PRO A 139 -2.04 19.15 2.01
N ARG A 140 -1.31 19.98 2.76
CA ARG A 140 -1.85 20.92 3.74
C ARG A 140 -1.99 22.36 3.25
N ALA A 141 -1.48 22.69 2.05
CA ALA A 141 -1.50 24.08 1.59
C ALA A 141 -1.56 24.18 0.06
N LYS A 142 -2.40 25.09 -0.44
CA LYS A 142 -2.48 25.41 -1.89
C LYS A 142 -1.22 26.09 -2.41
N GLN A 143 -0.48 26.78 -1.54
CA GLN A 143 0.77 27.45 -1.86
C GLN A 143 1.79 27.20 -0.72
N THR A 144 2.99 26.83 -1.10
CA THR A 144 4.13 26.69 -0.18
C THR A 144 5.24 27.59 -0.67
N ASP A 145 5.46 28.70 0.05
CA ASP A 145 6.58 29.62 -0.15
C ASP A 145 7.51 29.53 1.05
N LEU A 146 8.73 29.10 0.83
CA LEU A 146 9.72 28.93 1.88
C LEU A 146 11.10 29.35 1.39
N SER A 147 11.82 30.09 2.24
CA SER A 147 13.22 30.42 1.99
C SER A 147 13.99 30.35 3.30
N ALA A 148 14.98 29.47 3.41
CA ALA A 148 15.76 29.29 4.61
C ALA A 148 17.14 28.68 4.33
N PRO A 149 18.12 28.84 5.25
CA PRO A 149 19.40 28.15 5.21
C PRO A 149 19.21 26.64 5.20
N VAL A 150 20.11 25.92 4.54
CA VAL A 150 20.06 24.46 4.42
C VAL A 150 21.07 23.79 5.34
N VAL A 151 20.64 22.73 6.03
CA VAL A 151 21.52 21.83 6.79
C VAL A 151 21.43 20.43 6.21
N PHE A 152 22.57 19.86 5.84
CA PHE A 152 22.70 18.47 5.44
C PHE A 152 22.87 17.59 6.68
N VAL A 153 22.08 16.51 6.76
CA VAL A 153 22.05 15.59 7.92
C VAL A 153 22.27 14.13 7.54
N GLY A 154 22.94 13.85 6.42
CA GLY A 154 23.12 12.46 5.98
C GLY A 154 21.80 11.81 5.57
N TYR A 155 21.43 10.67 6.16
CA TYR A 155 20.13 10.04 5.92
C TYR A 155 18.99 10.71 6.68
N GLY A 156 19.26 11.55 7.66
CA GLY A 156 18.24 12.16 8.53
C GLY A 156 17.58 11.16 9.48
N ILE A 157 18.31 10.13 9.89
CA ILE A 157 17.82 9.03 10.74
C ILE A 157 18.26 9.24 12.19
N VAL A 158 17.31 8.99 13.11
CA VAL A 158 17.57 8.88 14.55
C VAL A 158 17.17 7.49 14.98
N ALA A 159 18.16 6.67 15.31
CA ALA A 159 18.00 5.26 15.65
C ALA A 159 19.08 4.84 16.67
N PRO A 160 18.86 5.13 17.97
CA PRO A 160 19.86 4.87 19.03
C PRO A 160 20.29 3.41 19.11
N GLN A 161 19.39 2.45 18.82
CA GLN A 161 19.68 1.01 18.79
C GLN A 161 20.73 0.63 17.74
N TYR A 162 20.91 1.45 16.70
CA TYR A 162 21.98 1.31 15.70
C TYR A 162 23.15 2.30 15.95
N GLY A 163 23.20 2.95 17.13
CA GLY A 163 24.19 3.97 17.44
C GLY A 163 24.16 5.15 16.45
N ARG A 164 22.97 5.53 15.95
CA ARG A 164 22.80 6.53 14.90
C ARG A 164 21.97 7.73 15.38
N ASP A 165 22.53 8.90 15.20
CA ASP A 165 21.85 10.19 15.29
C ASP A 165 22.49 11.12 14.24
N ASP A 166 21.83 11.22 13.10
CA ASP A 166 22.32 11.97 11.95
C ASP A 166 22.21 13.50 12.15
N TYR A 167 21.61 13.95 13.27
CA TYR A 167 21.49 15.38 13.64
C TYR A 167 22.55 15.83 14.65
N ARG A 168 23.41 14.93 15.11
CA ARG A 168 24.39 15.24 16.15
C ARG A 168 25.33 16.37 15.73
N GLY A 169 25.38 17.46 16.54
CA GLY A 169 26.30 18.56 16.36
C GLY A 169 25.86 19.64 15.38
N VAL A 170 24.62 19.58 14.88
CA VAL A 170 24.03 20.65 14.05
C VAL A 170 22.70 21.13 14.60
N ASP A 171 22.45 22.42 14.46
CA ASP A 171 21.16 23.03 14.74
C ASP A 171 20.35 23.16 13.44
N VAL A 172 19.12 22.62 13.42
CA VAL A 172 18.21 22.66 12.28
C VAL A 172 16.97 23.54 12.51
N LYS A 173 16.86 24.17 13.68
CA LYS A 173 15.71 25.02 14.03
C LYS A 173 15.57 26.18 13.05
N GLY A 174 14.39 26.33 12.47
CA GLY A 174 14.10 27.37 11.48
C GLY A 174 14.81 27.17 10.13
N LYS A 175 15.36 26.00 9.85
CA LYS A 175 16.13 25.71 8.62
C LYS A 175 15.46 24.61 7.78
N ILE A 176 15.89 24.48 6.54
CA ILE A 176 15.53 23.38 5.65
C ILE A 176 16.55 22.26 5.85
N VAL A 177 16.05 21.05 6.08
CA VAL A 177 16.88 19.85 6.21
C VAL A 177 17.02 19.16 4.87
N ALA A 178 18.26 18.93 4.43
CA ALA A 178 18.59 18.11 3.28
C ALA A 178 19.08 16.73 3.72
N PHE A 179 18.45 15.65 3.23
CA PHE A 179 18.86 14.29 3.52
C PHE A 179 18.91 13.43 2.25
N VAL A 180 19.82 12.45 2.19
CA VAL A 180 19.88 11.49 1.11
C VAL A 180 18.70 10.51 1.17
N SER A 181 18.20 10.09 0.02
CA SER A 181 17.11 9.10 -0.11
C SER A 181 17.52 7.72 0.45
N GLY A 182 16.55 6.96 0.92
CA GLY A 182 16.74 5.60 1.47
C GLY A 182 17.37 5.59 2.86
N SER A 183 18.03 4.50 3.18
CA SER A 183 18.64 4.20 4.49
C SER A 183 19.83 3.25 4.30
N PRO A 184 20.72 3.09 5.32
CA PRO A 184 21.82 2.13 5.26
C PRO A 184 21.32 0.71 5.06
N SER A 185 21.90 -0.04 4.10
CA SER A 185 21.48 -1.42 3.80
C SER A 185 21.86 -2.43 4.87
N LYS A 186 22.70 -2.04 5.85
CA LYS A 186 23.07 -2.88 7.00
C LYS A 186 21.98 -2.97 8.06
N MET A 187 20.99 -2.07 8.04
CA MET A 187 19.86 -2.12 8.98
C MET A 187 18.92 -3.27 8.61
N THR A 188 18.16 -3.79 9.59
CA THR A 188 17.14 -4.82 9.34
C THR A 188 16.08 -4.34 8.38
N GLY A 189 15.48 -5.24 7.59
CA GLY A 189 14.62 -4.90 6.45
C GLY A 189 13.46 -3.98 6.82
N GLU A 190 12.69 -4.34 7.84
CA GLU A 190 11.48 -3.61 8.27
C GLU A 190 11.80 -2.24 8.89
N GLU A 191 12.73 -2.20 9.85
CA GLU A 191 13.17 -0.93 10.45
C GLU A 191 13.89 -0.04 9.41
N ARG A 192 14.64 -0.68 8.49
CA ARG A 192 15.27 0.01 7.35
C ARG A 192 14.24 0.68 6.46
N ALA A 193 13.16 -0.01 6.13
CA ALA A 193 12.08 0.52 5.30
C ALA A 193 11.39 1.70 6.00
N TRP A 194 11.04 1.55 7.27
CA TRP A 194 10.45 2.62 8.09
C TRP A 194 11.37 3.84 8.20
N LEU A 195 12.61 3.65 8.64
CA LEU A 195 13.59 4.73 8.81
C LEU A 195 14.01 5.38 7.48
N GLY A 196 13.89 4.64 6.38
CA GLY A 196 14.18 5.12 5.03
C GLY A 196 13.09 6.00 4.42
N SER A 197 11.88 5.97 4.98
CA SER A 197 10.74 6.74 4.44
C SER A 197 10.95 8.25 4.61
N ALA A 198 10.52 9.03 3.60
CA ALA A 198 10.63 10.48 3.65
C ALA A 198 9.77 11.09 4.77
N ALA A 199 8.63 10.47 5.08
CA ALA A 199 7.74 10.89 6.18
C ALA A 199 8.43 10.75 7.54
N THR A 200 9.03 9.59 7.84
CA THR A 200 9.78 9.38 9.09
C THR A 200 10.93 10.36 9.26
N LYS A 201 11.67 10.64 8.18
CA LYS A 201 12.76 11.63 8.19
C LYS A 201 12.24 13.07 8.39
N ALA A 202 11.12 13.41 7.77
CA ALA A 202 10.47 14.71 7.97
C ALA A 202 10.02 14.89 9.43
N ARG A 203 9.50 13.81 10.07
CA ARG A 203 9.19 13.82 11.50
C ARG A 203 10.43 14.13 12.36
N PHE A 204 11.53 13.39 12.16
CA PHE A 204 12.77 13.65 12.92
C PHE A 204 13.28 15.08 12.74
N ALA A 205 13.11 15.65 11.54
CA ALA A 205 13.44 17.05 11.28
C ALA A 205 12.49 18.01 12.01
N ALA A 206 11.17 17.74 11.95
CA ALA A 206 10.14 18.55 12.61
C ALA A 206 10.29 18.59 14.13
N GLU A 207 10.54 17.43 14.77
CA GLU A 207 10.80 17.32 16.21
C GLU A 207 11.98 18.18 16.67
N ARG A 208 12.89 18.54 15.74
CA ARG A 208 14.05 19.39 15.96
C ARG A 208 13.87 20.83 15.50
N GLY A 209 12.63 21.19 15.14
CA GLY A 209 12.25 22.54 14.76
C GLY A 209 12.65 22.95 13.33
N ALA A 210 12.97 22.02 12.44
CA ALA A 210 13.11 22.30 11.02
C ALA A 210 11.75 22.77 10.44
N ILE A 211 11.81 23.57 9.36
CA ILE A 211 10.61 24.16 8.75
C ILE A 211 10.29 23.61 7.35
N GLY A 212 11.14 22.75 6.82
CA GLY A 212 10.96 22.08 5.55
C GLY A 212 12.07 21.08 5.27
N THR A 213 11.85 20.19 4.30
CA THR A 213 12.83 19.18 3.89
C THR A 213 13.04 19.17 2.39
N VAL A 214 14.23 18.69 1.96
CA VAL A 214 14.52 18.30 0.59
C VAL A 214 15.21 16.93 0.57
N THR A 215 14.79 16.07 -0.34
CA THR A 215 15.40 14.76 -0.56
C THR A 215 16.49 14.86 -1.61
N LEU A 216 17.66 14.30 -1.35
CA LEU A 216 18.77 14.23 -2.31
C LEU A 216 18.81 12.84 -2.95
N TYR A 217 18.75 12.81 -4.27
CA TYR A 217 18.86 11.57 -5.02
C TYR A 217 20.29 11.05 -5.00
N THR A 218 20.48 9.75 -4.87
CA THR A 218 21.80 9.11 -4.84
C THR A 218 22.04 8.32 -6.11
N PRO A 219 23.30 7.95 -6.45
CA PRO A 219 23.56 7.04 -7.58
C PRO A 219 22.81 5.70 -7.45
N ARG A 220 22.59 5.21 -6.22
CA ARG A 220 21.78 4.03 -5.97
C ARG A 220 20.31 4.27 -6.33
N SER A 221 19.75 5.40 -5.95
CA SER A 221 18.37 5.78 -6.28
C SER A 221 18.18 5.93 -7.78
N GLU A 222 19.16 6.56 -8.46
CA GLU A 222 19.18 6.71 -9.92
C GLU A 222 19.16 5.35 -10.63
N LYS A 223 19.93 4.37 -10.11
CA LYS A 223 19.96 3.01 -10.66
C LYS A 223 18.63 2.26 -10.43
N GLN A 224 18.00 2.45 -9.28
CA GLN A 224 16.72 1.81 -8.96
C GLN A 224 15.56 2.42 -9.74
N ARG A 225 15.51 3.74 -9.83
CA ARG A 225 14.51 4.49 -10.57
C ARG A 225 15.15 5.76 -11.15
N PRO A 226 15.30 5.86 -12.46
CA PRO A 226 15.86 7.06 -13.10
C PRO A 226 15.09 8.32 -12.70
N PHE A 227 15.80 9.42 -12.45
CA PHE A 227 15.18 10.68 -12.02
C PHE A 227 14.19 11.24 -13.04
N ALA A 228 14.43 11.01 -14.33
CA ALA A 228 13.49 11.36 -15.40
C ALA A 228 12.12 10.70 -15.21
N LYS A 229 12.06 9.45 -14.74
CA LYS A 229 10.80 8.76 -14.44
C LYS A 229 10.07 9.36 -13.22
N LEU A 230 10.82 9.90 -12.26
CA LEU A 230 10.22 10.67 -11.16
C LEU A 230 9.59 11.96 -11.67
N ALA A 231 10.27 12.67 -12.59
CA ALA A 231 9.76 13.91 -13.19
C ALA A 231 8.50 13.66 -14.05
N GLU A 232 8.49 12.61 -14.88
CA GLU A 232 7.32 12.19 -15.66
C GLU A 232 6.12 11.90 -14.75
N GLY A 233 6.35 11.21 -13.62
CA GLY A 233 5.29 10.85 -12.65
C GLY A 233 4.81 11.99 -11.77
N ASN A 234 5.43 13.16 -11.80
CA ASN A 234 5.09 14.25 -10.89
C ASN A 234 3.71 14.91 -11.15
N SER A 235 3.17 14.72 -12.35
CA SER A 235 1.83 15.17 -12.72
C SER A 235 0.71 14.27 -12.17
N HIS A 236 1.03 13.08 -11.70
CA HIS A 236 0.04 12.16 -11.15
C HIS A 236 -0.45 12.65 -9.78
N SER A 237 -1.76 12.55 -9.57
CA SER A 237 -2.36 12.85 -8.28
C SER A 237 -1.93 11.83 -7.23
N ARG A 238 -1.61 12.33 -6.06
CA ARG A 238 -1.51 11.56 -4.82
C ARG A 238 -2.82 11.70 -4.06
N MET A 239 -3.03 10.89 -3.05
CA MET A 239 -4.25 10.93 -2.24
C MET A 239 -3.90 10.83 -0.76
N THR A 240 -4.74 11.40 0.07
CA THR A 240 -4.77 11.21 1.52
C THR A 240 -6.20 11.44 2.02
N TRP A 241 -6.50 11.13 3.27
CA TRP A 241 -7.78 11.52 3.82
C TRP A 241 -7.81 13.01 4.19
N ALA A 242 -8.99 13.60 4.10
CA ALA A 242 -9.19 15.03 4.32
C ALA A 242 -9.44 15.34 5.81
N ASN A 243 -8.77 16.37 6.32
CA ASN A 243 -9.08 16.97 7.61
C ASN A 243 -10.43 17.73 7.53
N PRO A 244 -11.06 18.05 8.68
CA PRO A 244 -12.31 18.82 8.71
C PRO A 244 -12.24 20.19 8.01
N ASP A 245 -11.06 20.78 7.88
CA ASP A 245 -10.83 22.05 7.17
C ASP A 245 -10.64 21.88 5.65
N GLY A 246 -10.75 20.65 5.14
CA GLY A 246 -10.57 20.31 3.73
C GLY A 246 -9.10 20.18 3.28
N THR A 247 -8.14 20.33 4.19
CA THR A 247 -6.73 20.03 3.89
C THR A 247 -6.48 18.53 3.96
N GLY A 248 -5.41 18.06 3.32
CA GLY A 248 -5.01 16.66 3.41
C GLY A 248 -4.33 16.35 4.76
N HIS A 249 -4.64 15.19 5.29
CA HIS A 249 -3.93 14.66 6.45
C HIS A 249 -2.46 14.41 6.13
N VAL A 250 -1.60 14.70 7.08
CA VAL A 250 -0.17 14.37 7.07
C VAL A 250 0.18 13.78 8.42
N GLU A 251 0.66 12.54 8.42
CA GLU A 251 1.29 12.01 9.63
C GLU A 251 2.45 12.92 10.05
N GLU A 252 2.60 13.11 11.35
CA GLU A 252 3.87 13.51 11.95
C GLU A 252 4.40 14.91 11.62
N GLY A 253 3.97 15.87 12.38
CA GLY A 253 4.63 17.18 12.50
C GLY A 253 4.37 18.18 11.38
N GLY A 254 3.91 17.76 10.21
CA GLY A 254 3.35 18.67 9.20
C GLY A 254 4.30 19.65 8.54
N ILE A 255 5.63 19.43 8.55
CA ILE A 255 6.56 20.26 7.77
C ILE A 255 6.54 19.83 6.30
N PRO A 256 6.62 20.79 5.35
CA PRO A 256 6.58 20.46 3.93
C PRO A 256 7.86 19.75 3.46
N SER A 257 7.71 18.71 2.65
CA SER A 257 8.76 18.27 1.75
C SER A 257 8.69 19.15 0.49
N LEU A 258 9.75 19.89 0.20
CA LEU A 258 9.72 20.92 -0.86
C LEU A 258 9.99 20.33 -2.24
N ALA A 259 10.97 19.43 -2.32
CA ALA A 259 11.40 18.82 -3.57
C ALA A 259 12.30 17.59 -3.35
N THR A 260 12.45 16.81 -4.41
CA THR A 260 13.57 15.89 -4.59
C THR A 260 14.57 16.51 -5.55
N LEU A 261 15.84 16.61 -5.15
CA LEU A 261 16.93 17.10 -5.98
C LEU A 261 17.61 15.90 -6.67
N SER A 262 17.88 16.03 -7.96
CA SER A 262 18.68 15.08 -8.74
C SER A 262 20.15 15.06 -8.29
N LEU A 263 20.97 14.22 -8.91
CA LEU A 263 22.43 14.28 -8.72
C LEU A 263 23.00 15.66 -9.10
N SER A 264 22.53 16.26 -10.20
CA SER A 264 22.91 17.60 -10.64
C SER A 264 22.45 18.69 -9.68
N GLY A 265 21.17 18.62 -9.23
CA GLY A 265 20.64 19.57 -8.24
C GLY A 265 21.37 19.50 -6.91
N ALA A 266 21.72 18.29 -6.45
CA ALA A 266 22.49 18.09 -5.23
C ALA A 266 23.95 18.63 -5.39
N GLU A 267 24.58 18.42 -6.52
CA GLU A 267 25.89 18.99 -6.81
C GLU A 267 25.88 20.53 -6.71
N LYS A 268 24.87 21.17 -7.30
CA LYS A 268 24.67 22.62 -7.21
C LYS A 268 24.42 23.07 -5.77
N LEU A 269 23.66 22.29 -4.98
CA LEU A 269 23.40 22.60 -3.56
C LEU A 269 24.68 22.60 -2.72
N PHE A 270 25.62 21.69 -3.01
CA PHE A 270 26.86 21.52 -2.23
C PHE A 270 28.03 22.41 -2.68
N VAL A 271 27.85 23.30 -3.66
CA VAL A 271 28.91 24.25 -4.06
C VAL A 271 29.31 25.10 -2.86
N GLY A 272 30.62 25.09 -2.50
CA GLY A 272 31.18 25.80 -1.35
C GLY A 272 30.98 25.11 0.00
N ALA A 273 30.36 23.93 0.04
CA ALA A 273 30.27 23.11 1.25
C ALA A 273 31.64 22.53 1.65
N ARG A 274 31.82 22.21 2.92
CA ARG A 274 33.02 21.56 3.44
C ARG A 274 33.24 20.19 2.82
N THR A 275 32.15 19.44 2.62
CA THR A 275 32.17 18.12 1.98
C THR A 275 31.52 18.22 0.60
N SER A 276 32.25 17.84 -0.46
CA SER A 276 31.70 17.85 -1.82
C SER A 276 30.59 16.80 -2.02
N TRP A 277 29.65 17.09 -2.90
CA TRP A 277 28.59 16.13 -3.26
C TRP A 277 29.17 14.80 -3.78
N ALA A 278 30.21 14.83 -4.58
CA ALA A 278 30.88 13.63 -5.08
C ALA A 278 31.33 12.69 -3.96
N LYS A 279 31.85 13.23 -2.85
CA LYS A 279 32.23 12.45 -1.66
C LYS A 279 31.00 11.87 -0.96
N ILE A 280 29.93 12.66 -0.81
CA ILE A 280 28.64 12.20 -0.23
C ILE A 280 28.05 11.07 -1.08
N ALA A 281 27.96 11.26 -2.40
CA ALA A 281 27.42 10.28 -3.33
C ALA A 281 28.20 8.95 -3.32
N LYS A 282 29.53 9.01 -3.21
CA LYS A 282 30.39 7.82 -3.07
C LYS A 282 30.14 7.11 -1.74
N GLU A 283 30.02 7.86 -0.64
CA GLU A 283 29.76 7.30 0.69
C GLU A 283 28.38 6.61 0.73
N ALA A 284 27.34 7.18 0.10
CA ALA A 284 25.99 6.66 0.07
C ALA A 284 25.87 5.23 -0.53
N ASN A 285 26.87 4.78 -1.30
CA ASN A 285 26.93 3.43 -1.86
C ASN A 285 27.40 2.37 -0.85
N LYS A 286 27.92 2.76 0.31
CA LYS A 286 28.37 1.82 1.33
C LYS A 286 27.20 1.26 2.13
N ALA A 287 27.30 -0.01 2.57
CA ALA A 287 26.25 -0.67 3.33
C ALA A 287 25.95 0.00 4.68
N ASP A 288 26.96 0.53 5.35
CA ASP A 288 26.85 1.29 6.62
C ASP A 288 27.33 2.73 6.43
N ALA A 289 26.82 3.40 5.40
CA ALA A 289 27.19 4.77 5.09
C ALA A 289 26.89 5.70 6.28
N ARG A 290 27.88 6.53 6.64
CA ARG A 290 27.77 7.53 7.70
C ARG A 290 28.25 8.88 7.16
N PHE A 291 27.55 9.92 7.52
CA PHE A 291 27.85 11.27 7.05
C PHE A 291 28.13 12.18 8.24
N THR A 292 28.96 13.19 8.02
CA THR A 292 29.11 14.28 8.96
C THR A 292 28.08 15.34 8.61
N PRO A 293 27.13 15.66 9.50
CA PRO A 293 26.16 16.72 9.23
C PRO A 293 26.87 18.08 9.17
N GLU A 294 26.36 18.98 8.33
CA GLU A 294 26.91 20.33 8.18
C GLU A 294 25.89 21.35 7.70
N ALA A 295 26.02 22.60 8.17
CA ALA A 295 25.30 23.71 7.57
C ALA A 295 25.92 24.04 6.21
N LEU A 296 25.09 24.08 5.17
CA LEU A 296 25.55 24.45 3.84
C LEU A 296 25.60 25.97 3.67
N PRO A 297 26.56 26.51 2.89
CA PRO A 297 26.65 27.95 2.64
C PRO A 297 25.59 28.41 1.62
N THR A 298 24.36 27.94 1.78
CA THR A 298 23.29 28.08 0.79
C THR A 298 21.96 28.28 1.49
N THR A 299 21.19 29.28 1.04
CA THR A 299 19.76 29.42 1.30
C THR A 299 19.00 28.81 0.13
N LEU A 300 18.06 27.91 0.41
CA LEU A 300 17.15 27.36 -0.60
C LEU A 300 15.84 28.11 -0.52
N SER A 301 15.36 28.58 -1.66
CA SER A 301 14.02 29.13 -1.84
C SER A 301 13.17 28.19 -2.68
N ALA A 302 11.93 27.98 -2.27
CA ALA A 302 10.94 27.15 -2.98
C ALA A 302 9.60 27.86 -3.01
N SER A 303 8.93 27.80 -4.17
CA SER A 303 7.57 28.27 -4.38
C SER A 303 6.83 27.20 -5.18
N VAL A 304 5.93 26.47 -4.50
CA VAL A 304 5.22 25.32 -5.06
C VAL A 304 3.73 25.48 -4.85
N LYS A 305 2.96 25.38 -5.93
CA LYS A 305 1.50 25.33 -5.89
C LYS A 305 1.01 23.89 -5.83
N THR A 306 -0.07 23.66 -5.11
CA THR A 306 -0.77 22.38 -5.00
C THR A 306 -2.23 22.56 -5.38
N SER A 307 -2.73 21.75 -6.29
CA SER A 307 -4.15 21.63 -6.61
C SER A 307 -4.76 20.48 -5.81
N PHE A 308 -6.04 20.65 -5.45
CA PHE A 308 -6.80 19.70 -4.65
C PHE A 308 -8.10 19.33 -5.36
N THR A 309 -8.47 18.06 -5.29
CA THR A 309 -9.75 17.55 -5.77
C THR A 309 -10.35 16.70 -4.65
N PRO A 310 -11.46 17.14 -4.03
CA PRO A 310 -12.16 16.32 -3.04
C PRO A 310 -12.67 15.03 -3.65
N ALA A 311 -12.60 13.95 -2.90
CA ALA A 311 -13.18 12.66 -3.22
C ALA A 311 -13.70 12.02 -1.93
N ARG A 312 -14.39 10.90 -2.05
CA ARG A 312 -14.86 10.10 -0.91
C ARG A 312 -14.78 8.63 -1.26
N SER A 313 -14.63 7.81 -0.27
CA SER A 313 -14.75 6.36 -0.37
C SER A 313 -15.24 5.84 0.98
N SER A 314 -15.32 4.52 1.17
CA SER A 314 -15.82 3.96 2.42
C SER A 314 -15.05 2.71 2.83
N ASN A 315 -14.73 2.59 4.12
CA ASN A 315 -14.43 1.30 4.71
C ASN A 315 -15.74 0.54 4.94
N VAL A 316 -15.72 -0.80 4.86
CA VAL A 316 -16.88 -1.65 5.19
C VAL A 316 -16.58 -2.38 6.50
N ILE A 317 -17.45 -2.24 7.48
CA ILE A 317 -17.19 -2.68 8.86
C ILE A 317 -18.36 -3.46 9.41
N ALA A 318 -18.06 -4.67 9.88
CA ALA A 318 -19.03 -5.53 10.54
C ALA A 318 -18.44 -6.14 11.82
N MET A 319 -19.27 -6.55 12.74
CA MET A 319 -18.86 -7.11 14.02
C MET A 319 -19.60 -8.39 14.36
N LEU A 320 -18.87 -9.38 14.83
CA LEU A 320 -19.40 -10.50 15.60
C LEU A 320 -19.11 -10.23 17.08
N PRO A 321 -20.14 -9.95 17.90
CA PRO A 321 -19.95 -9.77 19.35
C PRO A 321 -19.40 -11.03 20.02
N GLY A 322 -18.47 -10.85 20.95
CA GLY A 322 -17.90 -11.93 21.73
C GLY A 322 -18.91 -12.57 22.69
N SER A 323 -18.67 -13.81 23.05
CA SER A 323 -19.51 -14.62 23.92
C SER A 323 -19.21 -14.47 25.43
N ASP A 324 -18.01 -14.01 25.79
CA ASP A 324 -17.59 -13.85 27.19
C ASP A 324 -17.94 -12.43 27.68
N PRO A 325 -18.78 -12.28 28.76
CA PRO A 325 -19.22 -10.96 29.24
C PRO A 325 -18.07 -10.02 29.67
N ALA A 326 -16.91 -10.56 30.06
CA ALA A 326 -15.77 -9.75 30.48
C ALA A 326 -14.88 -9.37 29.25
N LEU A 327 -14.71 -10.30 28.31
CA LEU A 327 -13.80 -10.16 27.17
C LEU A 327 -14.49 -9.61 25.91
N ALA A 328 -15.81 -9.69 25.77
CA ALA A 328 -16.55 -9.24 24.59
C ALA A 328 -16.35 -7.75 24.24
N LYS A 329 -15.90 -6.93 25.19
CA LYS A 329 -15.53 -5.53 24.96
C LYS A 329 -14.14 -5.35 24.32
N GLU A 330 -13.32 -6.39 24.28
CA GLU A 330 -12.04 -6.41 23.55
C GLU A 330 -12.27 -6.90 22.12
N VAL A 331 -11.57 -6.30 21.18
CA VAL A 331 -11.81 -6.47 19.74
C VAL A 331 -10.56 -6.94 19.04
N VAL A 332 -10.67 -8.05 18.33
CA VAL A 332 -9.69 -8.49 17.32
C VAL A 332 -10.17 -8.01 15.96
N VAL A 333 -9.34 -7.29 15.23
CA VAL A 333 -9.65 -6.78 13.89
C VAL A 333 -9.09 -7.70 12.83
N LEU A 334 -9.92 -8.19 11.92
CA LEU A 334 -9.52 -8.87 10.70
C LEU A 334 -9.69 -7.90 9.53
N SER A 335 -8.62 -7.63 8.79
CA SER A 335 -8.64 -6.63 7.73
C SER A 335 -8.16 -7.16 6.38
N ALA A 336 -8.72 -6.59 5.30
CA ALA A 336 -8.26 -6.75 3.93
C ALA A 336 -8.62 -5.49 3.15
N HIS A 337 -7.81 -5.10 2.15
CA HIS A 337 -8.22 -3.97 1.31
C HIS A 337 -9.14 -4.41 0.17
N LEU A 338 -10.08 -3.53 -0.17
CA LEU A 338 -11.11 -3.79 -1.18
C LEU A 338 -10.81 -3.10 -2.50
N ASP A 339 -10.14 -1.95 -2.48
CA ASP A 339 -9.77 -1.22 -3.68
C ASP A 339 -8.65 -1.89 -4.47
N HIS A 340 -8.49 -1.45 -5.72
CA HIS A 340 -7.31 -1.74 -6.53
C HIS A 340 -7.00 -0.53 -7.41
N VAL A 341 -6.05 -0.65 -8.34
CA VAL A 341 -5.48 0.51 -9.05
C VAL A 341 -6.35 1.10 -10.18
N GLY A 342 -7.48 0.48 -10.51
CA GLY A 342 -8.43 1.03 -11.47
C GLY A 342 -8.08 0.75 -12.92
N VAL A 343 -8.27 1.75 -13.79
CA VAL A 343 -8.02 1.66 -15.23
C VAL A 343 -6.86 2.56 -15.62
N SER A 344 -5.78 1.99 -16.11
CA SER A 344 -4.60 2.77 -16.49
C SER A 344 -3.75 2.09 -17.57
N GLY A 345 -2.80 2.85 -18.15
CA GLY A 345 -1.86 2.32 -19.12
C GLY A 345 -2.24 2.59 -20.58
N LYS A 346 -1.39 2.08 -21.49
CA LYS A 346 -1.50 2.27 -22.95
C LYS A 346 -1.75 0.96 -23.71
N ALA A 347 -1.78 -0.18 -23.01
CA ALA A 347 -2.07 -1.49 -23.59
C ALA A 347 -3.54 -1.57 -24.04
N ASP A 348 -3.88 -2.61 -24.81
CA ASP A 348 -5.27 -2.87 -25.22
C ASP A 348 -6.14 -3.17 -24.00
N ASP A 349 -5.67 -4.02 -23.11
CA ASP A 349 -6.23 -4.21 -21.78
C ASP A 349 -5.65 -3.18 -20.81
N LYS A 350 -6.55 -2.45 -20.14
CA LYS A 350 -6.23 -1.36 -19.21
C LYS A 350 -6.87 -1.53 -17.85
N ILE A 351 -7.67 -2.58 -17.68
CA ILE A 351 -8.39 -2.84 -16.44
C ILE A 351 -7.47 -3.65 -15.54
N HIS A 352 -7.12 -3.08 -14.41
CA HIS A 352 -6.38 -3.78 -13.37
C HIS A 352 -7.40 -4.50 -12.50
N ASN A 353 -7.71 -5.76 -12.81
CA ASN A 353 -8.79 -6.51 -12.15
C ASN A 353 -8.49 -6.83 -10.69
N GLY A 354 -7.21 -7.05 -10.33
CA GLY A 354 -6.79 -7.30 -8.96
C GLY A 354 -7.43 -8.55 -8.36
N ALA A 355 -7.25 -9.70 -9.02
CA ALA A 355 -7.82 -10.97 -8.56
C ALA A 355 -7.10 -11.48 -7.32
N LEU A 356 -5.77 -11.52 -7.33
CA LEU A 356 -4.94 -11.87 -6.17
C LEU A 356 -4.64 -10.65 -5.30
N ASP A 357 -4.64 -9.45 -5.88
CA ASP A 357 -4.45 -8.16 -5.22
C ASP A 357 -5.71 -7.29 -5.32
N ASN A 358 -6.70 -7.34 -4.44
CA ASN A 358 -6.83 -8.21 -3.28
C ASN A 358 -8.27 -8.77 -3.20
N ALA A 359 -8.89 -9.09 -4.37
CA ALA A 359 -10.24 -9.68 -4.38
C ALA A 359 -10.28 -11.00 -3.59
N ILE A 360 -9.19 -11.79 -3.63
CA ILE A 360 -9.12 -13.06 -2.90
C ILE A 360 -8.93 -12.87 -1.39
N GLY A 361 -8.27 -11.79 -0.95
CA GLY A 361 -8.20 -11.43 0.47
C GLY A 361 -9.59 -11.04 1.01
N ILE A 362 -10.36 -10.27 0.26
CA ILE A 362 -11.76 -9.94 0.61
C ILE A 362 -12.64 -11.19 0.60
N ALA A 363 -12.48 -12.09 -0.39
CA ALA A 363 -13.19 -13.36 -0.42
C ALA A 363 -12.88 -14.19 0.84
N SER A 364 -11.62 -14.24 1.24
CA SER A 364 -11.19 -14.92 2.46
C SER A 364 -11.82 -14.30 3.70
N LEU A 365 -11.83 -12.97 3.82
CA LEU A 365 -12.45 -12.24 4.93
C LEU A 365 -13.96 -12.53 5.07
N ILE A 366 -14.66 -12.61 3.93
CA ILE A 366 -16.10 -12.95 3.91
C ILE A 366 -16.33 -14.41 4.35
N GLU A 367 -15.53 -15.35 3.87
CA GLU A 367 -15.68 -16.76 4.23
C GLU A 367 -15.28 -17.02 5.69
N GLU A 368 -14.29 -16.31 6.23
CA GLU A 368 -13.99 -16.32 7.66
C GLU A 368 -15.17 -15.80 8.49
N ALA A 369 -15.81 -14.72 8.06
CA ALA A 369 -16.99 -14.17 8.74
C ALA A 369 -18.12 -15.19 8.80
N LYS A 370 -18.43 -15.87 7.69
CA LYS A 370 -19.42 -16.95 7.63
C LYS A 370 -19.06 -18.12 8.55
N ARG A 371 -17.78 -18.46 8.63
CA ARG A 371 -17.30 -19.55 9.47
C ARG A 371 -17.41 -19.20 10.95
N PHE A 372 -17.01 -18.00 11.35
CA PHE A 372 -17.16 -17.53 12.73
C PHE A 372 -18.63 -17.59 13.19
N GLN A 373 -19.55 -17.18 12.33
CA GLN A 373 -20.98 -17.24 12.64
C GLN A 373 -21.48 -18.68 12.75
N LYS A 374 -21.03 -19.57 11.87
CA LYS A 374 -21.41 -20.99 11.88
C LYS A 374 -20.86 -21.74 13.11
N GLU A 375 -19.62 -21.49 13.48
CA GLU A 375 -18.96 -22.19 14.59
C GLU A 375 -19.19 -21.51 15.96
N GLY A 376 -19.90 -20.39 15.97
CA GLY A 376 -20.25 -19.63 17.17
C GLY A 376 -19.22 -18.58 17.56
N ALA A 377 -19.67 -17.55 18.27
CA ALA A 377 -18.84 -16.43 18.67
C ALA A 377 -17.68 -16.83 19.57
N PRO A 378 -16.46 -16.31 19.36
CA PRO A 378 -15.33 -16.46 20.26
C PRO A 378 -15.57 -15.66 21.56
N LYS A 379 -14.63 -15.74 22.51
CA LYS A 379 -14.75 -14.98 23.77
C LYS A 379 -14.72 -13.48 23.56
N ARG A 380 -13.81 -12.98 22.71
CA ARG A 380 -13.71 -11.56 22.33
C ARG A 380 -14.53 -11.27 21.08
N SER A 381 -14.89 -10.02 20.91
CA SER A 381 -15.52 -9.57 19.67
C SER A 381 -14.52 -9.62 18.51
N VAL A 382 -15.03 -9.94 17.32
CA VAL A 382 -14.26 -9.90 16.08
C VAL A 382 -14.86 -8.85 15.17
N LEU A 383 -14.03 -7.92 14.70
CA LEU A 383 -14.41 -6.87 13.77
C LEU A 383 -13.80 -7.19 12.39
N PHE A 384 -14.66 -7.27 11.38
CA PHE A 384 -14.30 -7.50 9.98
C PHE A 384 -14.25 -6.16 9.28
N LEU A 385 -13.11 -5.83 8.70
CA LEU A 385 -12.80 -4.52 8.14
C LEU A 385 -12.26 -4.64 6.71
N ALA A 386 -13.11 -4.34 5.72
CA ALA A 386 -12.65 -4.15 4.35
C ALA A 386 -12.30 -2.67 4.16
N VAL A 387 -11.02 -2.36 3.94
CA VAL A 387 -10.54 -0.98 3.86
C VAL A 387 -10.49 -0.47 2.42
N THR A 388 -10.59 0.84 2.27
CA THR A 388 -10.46 1.57 1.01
C THR A 388 -9.08 2.19 0.86
N ALA A 389 -8.72 2.53 -0.37
CA ALA A 389 -7.56 3.35 -0.71
C ALA A 389 -6.23 2.86 -0.10
N GLU A 390 -6.05 1.55 0.01
CA GLU A 390 -4.78 0.91 0.35
C GLU A 390 -3.73 1.28 -0.70
N GLU A 391 -4.07 1.13 -1.97
CA GLU A 391 -3.26 1.39 -3.16
C GLU A 391 -2.81 2.86 -3.31
N LYS A 392 -3.49 3.75 -2.59
CA LYS A 392 -3.15 5.18 -2.53
C LYS A 392 -2.27 5.53 -1.32
N GLY A 393 -1.89 4.52 -0.49
CA GLY A 393 -0.99 4.66 0.65
C GLY A 393 -1.62 4.33 2.00
N LEU A 394 -2.34 3.22 2.12
CA LEU A 394 -2.94 2.70 3.34
C LEU A 394 -3.95 3.68 3.98
N ILE A 395 -4.74 4.39 3.14
CA ILE A 395 -5.51 5.55 3.63
C ILE A 395 -6.72 5.11 4.45
N GLY A 396 -7.45 4.07 4.02
CA GLY A 396 -8.63 3.60 4.73
C GLY A 396 -8.30 3.02 6.10
N SER A 397 -7.25 2.24 6.20
CA SER A 397 -6.75 1.70 7.47
C SER A 397 -6.19 2.79 8.37
N ASP A 398 -5.48 3.79 7.81
CA ASP A 398 -5.01 4.97 8.56
C ASP A 398 -6.19 5.77 9.10
N TYR A 399 -7.21 6.02 8.28
CA TYR A 399 -8.42 6.70 8.72
C TYR A 399 -9.12 5.93 9.84
N PHE A 400 -9.33 4.61 9.70
CA PHE A 400 -9.92 3.79 10.74
C PHE A 400 -9.08 3.80 12.03
N ALA A 401 -7.76 3.67 11.93
CA ALA A 401 -6.87 3.69 13.09
C ALA A 401 -6.89 5.03 13.85
N ASN A 402 -7.19 6.14 13.15
CA ASN A 402 -7.36 7.47 13.75
C ASN A 402 -8.80 7.77 14.20
N HIS A 403 -9.80 7.17 13.54
CA HIS A 403 -11.23 7.39 13.77
C HIS A 403 -11.97 6.03 13.88
N PRO A 404 -11.58 5.16 14.83
CA PRO A 404 -12.21 3.84 14.93
C PRO A 404 -13.68 3.97 15.34
N THR A 405 -14.52 3.09 14.78
CA THR A 405 -15.96 3.02 15.11
C THR A 405 -16.23 2.29 16.42
N VAL A 406 -15.19 1.75 17.04
CA VAL A 406 -15.16 1.14 18.38
C VAL A 406 -14.17 1.89 19.27
N PRO A 407 -14.24 1.80 20.62
CA PRO A 407 -13.24 2.44 21.47
C PRO A 407 -11.82 2.01 21.08
N ALA A 408 -10.93 2.95 20.78
CA ALA A 408 -9.56 2.64 20.33
C ALA A 408 -8.82 1.70 21.31
N SER A 409 -9.03 1.87 22.62
CA SER A 409 -8.42 1.01 23.66
C SER A 409 -8.97 -0.42 23.68
N SER A 410 -10.10 -0.68 23.01
CA SER A 410 -10.66 -2.03 22.89
C SER A 410 -9.97 -2.87 21.83
N ILE A 411 -9.32 -2.27 20.84
CA ILE A 411 -8.62 -2.97 19.78
C ILE A 411 -7.33 -3.56 20.35
N ILE A 412 -7.22 -4.89 20.33
CA ILE A 412 -6.12 -5.61 20.99
C ILE A 412 -5.18 -6.31 20.03
N ALA A 413 -5.63 -6.60 18.84
CA ALA A 413 -4.84 -7.22 17.77
C ALA A 413 -5.43 -6.90 16.40
N ASN A 414 -4.59 -6.90 15.37
CA ASN A 414 -5.03 -6.91 13.98
C ASN A 414 -4.39 -8.09 13.23
N VAL A 415 -5.18 -8.75 12.40
CA VAL A 415 -4.74 -9.78 11.44
C VAL A 415 -5.14 -9.31 10.05
N ASN A 416 -4.18 -9.11 9.18
CA ASN A 416 -4.39 -8.57 7.83
C ASN A 416 -4.22 -9.63 6.76
N LEU A 417 -5.11 -9.59 5.77
CA LEU A 417 -5.13 -10.47 4.60
C LEU A 417 -4.95 -9.63 3.35
N ASP A 418 -3.80 -9.76 2.73
CA ASP A 418 -3.46 -8.98 1.56
C ASP A 418 -2.64 -9.84 0.60
N MET A 419 -3.03 -9.88 -0.68
CA MET A 419 -2.36 -10.62 -1.74
C MET A 419 -1.99 -12.08 -1.39
N PRO A 420 -2.88 -12.95 -0.89
CA PRO A 420 -2.51 -14.36 -0.76
C PRO A 420 -2.32 -14.96 -2.16
N ILE A 421 -1.06 -15.19 -2.54
CA ILE A 421 -0.71 -15.73 -3.86
C ILE A 421 -1.02 -17.21 -3.88
N LEU A 422 -2.23 -17.58 -4.29
CA LEU A 422 -2.78 -18.93 -4.29
C LEU A 422 -2.68 -19.61 -5.67
N THR A 423 -1.57 -19.42 -6.38
CA THR A 423 -1.32 -20.07 -7.67
C THR A 423 -0.60 -21.42 -7.52
N TYR A 424 -0.38 -21.89 -6.29
CA TYR A 424 0.31 -23.13 -5.97
C TYR A 424 -0.27 -23.74 -4.69
N LYS A 425 0.00 -25.01 -4.46
CA LYS A 425 -0.28 -25.67 -3.19
C LYS A 425 0.77 -25.24 -2.16
N PHE A 426 0.36 -24.44 -1.16
CA PHE A 426 1.30 -23.97 -0.15
C PHE A 426 1.60 -25.03 0.90
N GLU A 427 2.86 -25.10 1.33
CA GLU A 427 3.36 -26.03 2.37
C GLU A 427 3.61 -25.33 3.70
N ASP A 428 3.69 -24.00 3.66
CA ASP A 428 3.97 -23.16 4.81
C ASP A 428 3.24 -21.82 4.73
N MET A 429 3.18 -21.14 5.88
CA MET A 429 2.68 -19.77 6.02
C MET A 429 3.78 -18.87 6.52
N VAL A 430 3.71 -17.60 6.19
CA VAL A 430 4.51 -16.51 6.76
C VAL A 430 3.58 -15.55 7.51
N ALA A 431 3.95 -15.18 8.72
CA ALA A 431 3.27 -14.17 9.51
C ALA A 431 4.23 -13.00 9.74
N PHE A 432 4.17 -12.01 8.86
CA PHE A 432 4.98 -10.78 9.02
C PHE A 432 4.59 -10.08 10.32
N GLY A 433 5.56 -9.86 11.21
CA GLY A 433 5.33 -9.30 12.54
C GLY A 433 4.94 -10.34 13.62
N GLY A 434 4.81 -11.62 13.27
CA GLY A 434 4.44 -12.67 14.21
C GLY A 434 5.45 -12.87 15.34
N ASP A 435 6.73 -12.68 15.08
CA ASP A 435 7.82 -12.79 16.04
C ASP A 435 8.00 -11.57 16.95
N ARG A 436 7.25 -10.49 16.72
CA ARG A 436 7.37 -9.21 17.43
C ARG A 436 6.52 -9.10 18.69
N SER A 437 5.59 -10.01 18.88
CA SER A 437 4.61 -9.97 19.97
C SER A 437 4.22 -11.36 20.45
N THR A 438 3.42 -11.42 21.51
CA THR A 438 2.84 -12.68 22.01
C THR A 438 1.83 -13.32 21.03
N LEU A 439 1.56 -12.69 19.87
CA LEU A 439 0.82 -13.33 18.77
C LEU A 439 1.60 -14.51 18.18
N GLY A 440 2.93 -14.45 18.12
CA GLY A 440 3.77 -15.48 17.51
C GLY A 440 3.49 -16.89 18.00
N PRO A 441 3.56 -17.17 19.30
CA PRO A 441 3.22 -18.49 19.86
C PRO A 441 1.78 -18.95 19.57
N ILE A 442 0.82 -18.03 19.49
CA ILE A 442 -0.58 -18.34 19.15
C ILE A 442 -0.67 -18.76 17.68
N ILE A 443 -0.08 -17.97 16.80
CA ILE A 443 -0.03 -18.24 15.35
C ILE A 443 0.66 -19.58 15.07
N SER A 444 1.80 -19.84 15.71
CA SER A 444 2.55 -21.09 15.52
C SER A 444 1.67 -22.31 15.82
N ARG A 445 0.97 -22.32 16.96
CA ARG A 445 0.05 -23.42 17.31
C ARG A 445 -1.12 -23.56 16.34
N ALA A 446 -1.73 -22.43 15.92
CA ALA A 446 -2.84 -22.44 15.01
C ALA A 446 -2.46 -23.00 13.63
N VAL A 447 -1.32 -22.56 13.09
CA VAL A 447 -0.77 -23.03 11.80
C VAL A 447 -0.42 -24.52 11.89
N GLU A 448 0.25 -24.95 12.96
CA GLU A 448 0.58 -26.36 13.19
C GLU A 448 -0.68 -27.24 13.29
N SER A 449 -1.74 -26.77 13.97
CA SER A 449 -3.02 -27.48 14.07
C SER A 449 -3.72 -27.67 12.73
N ALA A 450 -3.43 -26.83 11.74
CA ALA A 450 -3.89 -26.94 10.36
C ALA A 450 -2.98 -27.83 9.49
N GLY A 451 -1.94 -28.41 10.06
CA GLY A 451 -0.97 -29.24 9.33
C GLY A 451 -0.08 -28.46 8.36
N VAL A 452 0.15 -27.18 8.65
CA VAL A 452 0.97 -26.26 7.83
C VAL A 452 2.17 -25.81 8.67
N ALA A 453 3.33 -25.60 8.05
CA ALA A 453 4.50 -25.06 8.73
C ALA A 453 4.42 -23.52 8.85
N LEU A 454 4.99 -22.95 9.90
CA LEU A 454 5.25 -21.52 9.99
C LEU A 454 6.71 -21.26 9.58
N SER A 455 6.92 -20.35 8.65
CA SER A 455 8.26 -19.95 8.18
C SER A 455 8.55 -18.49 8.51
N PRO A 456 9.83 -18.14 8.72
CA PRO A 456 10.23 -16.74 8.84
C PRO A 456 10.03 -16.00 7.52
N ASP A 457 10.08 -14.64 7.57
CA ASP A 457 10.04 -13.81 6.39
C ASP A 457 11.13 -14.21 5.38
N PRO A 458 10.76 -14.66 4.16
CA PRO A 458 11.72 -15.05 3.13
C PRO A 458 12.32 -13.85 2.38
N MET A 459 11.80 -12.63 2.59
CA MET A 459 12.18 -11.41 1.87
C MET A 459 12.38 -10.22 2.81
N PRO A 460 13.19 -10.32 3.86
CA PRO A 460 13.29 -9.28 4.89
C PRO A 460 13.76 -7.93 4.32
N ASP A 461 14.46 -7.94 3.19
CA ASP A 461 14.91 -6.73 2.51
C ASP A 461 13.79 -5.93 1.85
N GLU A 462 12.65 -6.56 1.58
CA GLU A 462 11.47 -5.90 1.02
C GLU A 462 10.68 -5.10 2.07
N GLY A 463 10.88 -5.39 3.36
CA GLY A 463 10.22 -4.69 4.46
C GLY A 463 8.69 -4.80 4.42
N ILE A 464 8.18 -5.97 4.10
CA ILE A 464 6.74 -6.24 3.88
C ILE A 464 5.90 -5.82 5.09
N PHE A 465 6.40 -6.05 6.31
CA PHE A 465 5.69 -5.71 7.54
C PHE A 465 5.25 -4.23 7.65
N VAL A 466 5.92 -3.29 6.97
CA VAL A 466 5.57 -1.85 7.03
C VAL A 466 4.81 -1.37 5.78
N ARG A 467 4.34 -2.29 4.92
CA ARG A 467 3.82 -1.94 3.59
C ARG A 467 2.37 -2.29 3.35
N SER A 468 1.64 -2.82 4.35
CA SER A 468 0.22 -3.12 4.23
C SER A 468 -0.56 -2.61 5.46
N ASP A 469 -1.88 -2.70 5.44
CA ASP A 469 -2.85 -2.05 6.32
C ASP A 469 -2.64 -2.30 7.81
N HIS A 470 -2.15 -3.49 8.20
CA HIS A 470 -1.85 -3.80 9.61
C HIS A 470 -0.86 -2.81 10.23
N PHE A 471 0.00 -2.20 9.42
CA PHE A 471 1.00 -1.26 9.94
C PHE A 471 0.36 0.00 10.54
N ARG A 472 -0.83 0.40 10.08
CA ARG A 472 -1.57 1.51 10.68
C ARG A 472 -2.03 1.22 12.11
N PHE A 473 -2.33 -0.04 12.40
CA PHE A 473 -2.60 -0.49 13.78
C PHE A 473 -1.32 -0.58 14.60
N VAL A 474 -0.21 -1.05 14.02
CA VAL A 474 1.12 -1.00 14.65
C VAL A 474 1.47 0.42 15.11
N GLN A 475 1.23 1.43 14.28
CA GLN A 475 1.45 2.84 14.61
C GLN A 475 0.59 3.35 15.77
N LYS A 476 -0.51 2.65 16.11
CA LYS A 476 -1.33 2.89 17.31
C LYS A 476 -0.94 2.01 18.49
N GLY A 477 0.18 1.31 18.40
CA GLY A 477 0.69 0.42 19.44
C GLY A 477 0.00 -0.95 19.51
N VAL A 478 -0.87 -1.29 18.57
CA VAL A 478 -1.59 -2.57 18.53
C VAL A 478 -0.71 -3.67 17.94
N PRO A 479 -0.49 -4.80 18.63
CA PRO A 479 0.16 -5.98 18.05
C PRO A 479 -0.59 -6.44 16.80
N SER A 480 0.11 -6.53 15.66
CA SER A 480 -0.51 -6.79 14.37
C SER A 480 0.34 -7.71 13.52
N VAL A 481 -0.32 -8.51 12.69
CA VAL A 481 0.33 -9.45 11.76
C VAL A 481 -0.29 -9.36 10.38
N PHE A 482 0.52 -9.69 9.38
CA PHE A 482 0.11 -9.82 7.99
C PHE A 482 0.44 -11.25 7.53
N LEU A 483 -0.53 -11.96 6.96
CA LEU A 483 -0.44 -13.39 6.69
C LEU A 483 -0.35 -13.67 5.19
N TRP A 484 0.65 -14.48 4.81
CA TRP A 484 0.86 -14.96 3.44
C TRP A 484 1.04 -16.47 3.38
N PRO A 485 0.66 -17.14 2.27
CA PRO A 485 1.21 -18.43 1.92
C PRO A 485 2.73 -18.35 1.80
N GLY A 486 3.45 -19.35 2.34
CA GLY A 486 4.90 -19.33 2.39
C GLY A 486 5.57 -19.68 1.06
N GLN A 487 6.89 -19.64 1.05
CA GLN A 487 7.70 -19.86 -0.16
C GLN A 487 8.38 -21.23 -0.24
N LYS A 488 7.99 -22.20 0.61
CA LYS A 488 8.48 -23.58 0.46
C LYS A 488 7.94 -24.24 -0.80
N GLY A 489 8.62 -25.29 -1.24
CA GLY A 489 8.23 -26.03 -2.45
C GLY A 489 8.15 -25.11 -3.67
N PRO A 490 7.00 -25.07 -4.39
CA PRO A 490 6.82 -24.22 -5.56
C PRO A 490 6.60 -22.74 -5.23
N GLY A 491 6.41 -22.37 -3.95
CA GLY A 491 5.98 -21.04 -3.52
C GLY A 491 6.92 -19.93 -3.94
N LYS A 492 8.24 -20.12 -3.81
CA LYS A 492 9.21 -19.08 -4.22
C LYS A 492 9.05 -18.68 -5.70
N ALA A 493 9.00 -19.68 -6.59
CA ALA A 493 8.86 -19.40 -8.03
C ALA A 493 7.50 -18.77 -8.35
N ALA A 494 6.43 -19.16 -7.67
CA ALA A 494 5.10 -18.60 -7.85
C ALA A 494 5.04 -17.12 -7.40
N VAL A 495 5.61 -16.80 -6.25
CA VAL A 495 5.69 -15.42 -5.75
C VAL A 495 6.55 -14.55 -6.65
N GLU A 496 7.76 -15.00 -7.02
CA GLU A 496 8.65 -14.27 -7.94
C GLU A 496 7.97 -14.03 -9.31
N HIS A 497 7.26 -15.01 -9.83
CA HIS A 497 6.50 -14.87 -11.06
C HIS A 497 5.40 -13.81 -10.92
N PHE A 498 4.55 -13.91 -9.91
CA PHE A 498 3.46 -12.94 -9.69
C PHE A 498 4.01 -11.52 -9.54
N MET A 499 4.99 -11.30 -8.69
CA MET A 499 5.58 -9.97 -8.44
C MET A 499 6.22 -9.36 -9.69
N SER A 500 6.82 -10.17 -10.57
CA SER A 500 7.46 -9.66 -11.78
C SER A 500 6.51 -9.47 -12.97
N THR A 501 5.44 -10.28 -13.06
CA THR A 501 4.58 -10.33 -14.26
C THR A 501 3.17 -9.78 -14.05
N ASN A 502 2.59 -9.93 -12.84
CA ASN A 502 1.15 -9.67 -12.63
C ASN A 502 0.87 -8.54 -11.63
N TYR A 503 1.72 -8.36 -10.63
CA TYR A 503 1.53 -7.36 -9.58
C TYR A 503 1.29 -5.96 -10.16
N HIS A 504 0.15 -5.36 -9.83
CA HIS A 504 -0.34 -4.07 -10.34
C HIS A 504 -0.41 -4.00 -11.88
N LYS A 505 -0.78 -5.11 -12.52
CA LYS A 505 -0.98 -5.18 -13.98
C LYS A 505 -2.34 -5.78 -14.32
N PRO A 506 -2.88 -5.51 -15.53
CA PRO A 506 -4.13 -6.12 -16.00
C PRO A 506 -4.13 -7.64 -15.95
N SER A 507 -2.94 -8.27 -16.05
CA SER A 507 -2.80 -9.73 -15.99
C SER A 507 -3.01 -10.35 -14.60
N ASP A 508 -3.25 -9.54 -13.54
CA ASP A 508 -3.79 -10.05 -12.27
C ASP A 508 -5.32 -10.19 -12.37
N ASP A 509 -5.75 -11.19 -13.09
CA ASP A 509 -7.15 -11.49 -13.41
C ASP A 509 -7.49 -12.97 -13.18
N LEU A 510 -8.70 -13.37 -13.57
CA LEU A 510 -9.19 -14.74 -13.43
C LEU A 510 -8.52 -15.75 -14.37
N SER A 511 -7.67 -15.34 -15.30
CA SER A 511 -6.87 -16.24 -16.14
C SER A 511 -5.68 -16.85 -15.39
N GLN A 512 -5.35 -16.31 -14.22
CA GLN A 512 -4.33 -16.86 -13.32
C GLN A 512 -4.68 -18.30 -12.91
N PRO A 513 -3.68 -19.19 -12.75
CA PRO A 513 -3.90 -20.58 -12.36
C PRO A 513 -4.23 -20.73 -10.87
N ILE A 514 -5.23 -19.99 -10.39
CA ILE A 514 -5.62 -19.93 -8.98
C ILE A 514 -6.08 -21.29 -8.49
N GLN A 515 -5.46 -21.76 -7.41
CA GLN A 515 -5.79 -23.02 -6.75
C GLN A 515 -6.90 -22.78 -5.72
N TRP A 516 -8.16 -22.86 -6.14
CA TRP A 516 -9.33 -22.49 -5.31
C TRP A 516 -9.44 -23.28 -4.02
N GLU A 517 -9.02 -24.56 -4.02
CA GLU A 517 -8.98 -25.39 -2.80
C GLU A 517 -7.90 -24.92 -1.81
N GLU A 518 -6.82 -24.32 -2.31
CA GLU A 518 -5.83 -23.66 -1.45
C GLU A 518 -6.41 -22.40 -0.80
N GLY A 519 -7.37 -21.74 -1.46
CA GLY A 519 -8.16 -20.66 -0.85
C GLY A 519 -8.93 -21.15 0.38
N VAL A 520 -9.55 -22.31 0.30
CA VAL A 520 -10.26 -22.92 1.46
C VAL A 520 -9.29 -23.23 2.60
N ARG A 521 -8.09 -23.76 2.27
CA ARG A 521 -7.05 -24.00 3.28
C ARG A 521 -6.53 -22.72 3.88
N PHE A 522 -6.36 -21.68 3.08
CA PHE A 522 -5.93 -20.35 3.55
C PHE A 522 -6.95 -19.77 4.54
N VAL A 523 -8.24 -19.82 4.22
CA VAL A 523 -9.33 -19.43 5.14
C VAL A 523 -9.30 -20.27 6.43
N ASP A 524 -9.06 -21.59 6.33
CA ASP A 524 -8.98 -22.47 7.52
C ASP A 524 -7.86 -22.04 8.47
N VAL A 525 -6.67 -21.80 7.94
CA VAL A 525 -5.52 -21.36 8.75
C VAL A 525 -5.77 -20.00 9.39
N ASN A 526 -6.27 -19.02 8.62
CA ASN A 526 -6.51 -17.68 9.12
C ASN A 526 -7.63 -17.66 10.17
N TYR A 527 -8.72 -18.39 9.94
CA TYR A 527 -9.77 -18.58 10.93
C TYR A 527 -9.23 -19.14 12.27
N ARG A 528 -8.37 -20.18 12.23
CA ARG A 528 -7.77 -20.75 13.45
C ARG A 528 -6.91 -19.73 14.18
N ILE A 529 -6.10 -18.97 13.45
CA ILE A 529 -5.26 -17.91 14.02
C ILE A 529 -6.16 -16.85 14.70
N ALA A 530 -7.14 -16.33 13.98
CA ALA A 530 -8.05 -15.30 14.49
C ALA A 530 -8.87 -15.80 15.69
N ARG A 531 -9.33 -17.07 15.63
CA ARG A 531 -10.08 -17.73 16.70
C ARG A 531 -9.24 -17.90 17.95
N ASP A 532 -8.01 -18.41 17.83
CA ASP A 532 -7.11 -18.61 18.95
C ASP A 532 -6.70 -17.27 19.62
N ILE A 533 -6.53 -16.20 18.83
CA ILE A 533 -6.30 -14.85 19.37
C ILE A 533 -7.53 -14.36 20.15
N ALA A 534 -8.73 -14.52 19.59
CA ALA A 534 -9.97 -14.06 20.19
C ALA A 534 -10.36 -14.87 21.46
N ASP A 535 -9.96 -16.13 21.53
CA ASP A 535 -10.18 -17.02 22.69
C ASP A 535 -9.01 -17.04 23.70
N ALA A 536 -7.89 -16.38 23.40
CA ALA A 536 -6.72 -16.35 24.26
C ALA A 536 -7.06 -15.84 25.68
N PRO A 537 -6.48 -16.42 26.73
CA PRO A 537 -6.76 -16.02 28.12
C PRO A 537 -6.24 -14.62 28.44
N THR A 538 -5.19 -14.18 27.74
CA THR A 538 -4.53 -12.89 27.97
C THR A 538 -4.56 -12.04 26.72
N ARG A 539 -4.51 -10.72 26.92
CA ARG A 539 -4.40 -9.73 25.85
C ARG A 539 -3.02 -9.83 25.18
N PRO A 540 -2.94 -9.80 23.85
CA PRO A 540 -1.65 -9.74 23.17
C PRO A 540 -0.84 -8.48 23.55
N VAL A 541 0.48 -8.66 23.68
CA VAL A 541 1.43 -7.59 24.01
C VAL A 541 2.68 -7.73 23.15
N TRP A 542 3.39 -6.64 22.91
CA TRP A 542 4.67 -6.62 22.22
C TRP A 542 5.73 -7.32 23.05
N ASN A 543 6.68 -7.98 22.41
CA ASN A 543 7.83 -8.57 23.07
C ASN A 543 8.69 -7.46 23.72
N LYS A 544 9.29 -7.77 24.87
CA LYS A 544 10.14 -6.84 25.59
C LYS A 544 11.25 -6.29 24.68
N GLY A 545 11.30 -4.97 24.52
CA GLY A 545 12.32 -4.30 23.73
C GLY A 545 12.05 -4.31 22.22
N ASP A 546 10.88 -4.78 21.76
CA ASP A 546 10.52 -4.65 20.34
C ASP A 546 10.57 -3.19 19.89
N TYR A 547 11.13 -2.97 18.71
CA TYR A 547 11.36 -1.63 18.19
C TYR A 547 10.05 -0.85 17.96
N PHE A 548 9.10 -1.44 17.24
CA PHE A 548 7.84 -0.77 16.93
C PHE A 548 6.92 -0.67 18.15
N GLY A 549 6.88 -1.73 18.97
CA GLY A 549 6.15 -1.70 20.23
C GLY A 549 6.63 -0.59 21.15
N THR A 550 7.96 -0.37 21.22
CA THR A 550 8.56 0.72 21.99
C THR A 550 8.31 2.08 21.35
N LEU A 551 8.53 2.21 20.04
CA LEU A 551 8.36 3.45 19.28
C LEU A 551 6.93 4.00 19.38
N PHE A 552 5.95 3.12 19.22
CA PHE A 552 4.54 3.49 19.23
C PHE A 552 3.84 3.28 20.58
N LYS A 553 4.63 3.07 21.65
CA LYS A 553 4.15 2.98 23.05
C LYS A 553 3.04 1.92 23.24
N GLY A 554 3.17 0.80 22.53
CA GLY A 554 2.27 -0.34 22.67
C GLY A 554 2.44 -1.05 24.02
N PRO A 555 1.48 -1.92 24.40
CA PRO A 555 1.60 -2.73 25.62
C PRO A 555 2.75 -3.72 25.48
N MET A 556 3.73 -3.64 26.37
CA MET A 556 4.95 -4.46 26.35
C MET A 556 4.84 -5.64 27.30
N ALA A 557 5.43 -6.78 26.92
CA ALA A 557 5.66 -7.89 27.84
C ALA A 557 6.60 -7.45 29.00
N PRO A 558 6.41 -7.97 30.24
CA PRO A 558 7.18 -7.61 31.42
C PRO A 558 8.66 -7.94 31.34
#